data_b37bdaba6aac2222f359b9501825f270
#
_entry.id   b37bdaba6aac2222f359b9501825f270
#
_cell.length_a   1.000
_cell.length_b   1.000
_cell.length_c   1.000
_cell.angle_alpha   90.00
_cell.angle_beta   90.00
_cell.angle_gamma   90.00
#
_symmetry.space_group_name_H-M   'P 1'
#
loop_
_entity.id
_entity.type
_entity.pdbx_description
1 polymer ?
#
loop_
_entity_poly.entity_id
_entity_poly.type
_entity_poly.pdbx_seq_one_letter_code
_entity_poly.pdbx_strand_id
1 'polypeptide(L)'
;MTTIDNYRFSADRPIKNLEDDLLSRADFSKNLSDAISQWKGDDSLVIALYGEWGAGKSSIKNMTLTNKKKRENPPTVIEFSPWEWSAQDKIVQAFFDEVSKSIGRKDSSKEDQKLANIFSKYGNHLSTAHTILKGANLSVPLLTTAILSTG
;
A
#
# COMPACT_ATOMS: atom_id res chain seq x y z
N MET A 1 -7.19 -46.30 20.87
CA MET A 1 -8.23 -45.32 20.48
C MET A 1 -7.49 -44.15 19.86
N THR A 2 -7.38 -44.14 18.54
CA THR A 2 -6.61 -43.15 17.77
C THR A 2 -7.47 -41.92 17.61
N THR A 3 -7.06 -40.82 18.23
CA THR A 3 -7.70 -39.52 18.08
C THR A 3 -7.56 -39.09 16.61
N ILE A 4 -8.68 -39.03 15.90
CA ILE A 4 -8.74 -38.43 14.57
C ILE A 4 -8.55 -36.93 14.77
N ASP A 5 -7.34 -36.45 14.49
CA ASP A 5 -7.07 -35.01 14.40
C ASP A 5 -8.06 -34.39 13.41
N ASN A 6 -8.89 -33.51 13.93
CA ASN A 6 -9.80 -32.69 13.13
C ASN A 6 -8.99 -31.88 12.13
N TYR A 7 -8.84 -32.39 10.92
CA TYR A 7 -8.35 -31.61 9.79
C TYR A 7 -9.35 -30.46 9.52
N ARG A 8 -9.15 -29.34 10.21
CA ARG A 8 -9.87 -28.13 9.88
C ARG A 8 -9.27 -27.57 8.60
N PHE A 9 -10.01 -27.63 7.51
CA PHE A 9 -9.72 -26.84 6.34
C PHE A 9 -9.74 -25.37 6.74
N SER A 10 -8.57 -24.75 6.84
CA SER A 10 -8.47 -23.30 7.00
C SER A 10 -8.52 -22.65 5.63
N ALA A 11 -9.27 -21.56 5.50
CA ALA A 11 -9.23 -20.78 4.28
C ALA A 11 -7.79 -20.28 4.02
N ASP A 12 -7.34 -20.35 2.77
CA ASP A 12 -6.05 -19.80 2.35
C ASP A 12 -6.07 -18.26 2.48
N ARG A 13 -5.76 -17.80 3.68
CA ARG A 13 -5.73 -16.37 4.02
C ARG A 13 -4.32 -15.98 4.46
N PRO A 14 -3.85 -14.79 4.04
CA PRO A 14 -2.59 -14.28 4.55
C PRO A 14 -2.59 -14.19 6.07
N ILE A 15 -1.54 -14.70 6.71
CA ILE A 15 -1.40 -14.60 8.17
C ILE A 15 -1.25 -13.13 8.58
N LYS A 16 -1.70 -12.81 9.80
CA LYS A 16 -1.65 -11.46 10.37
C LYS A 16 -0.69 -11.36 11.54
N ASN A 17 -0.48 -12.45 12.26
CA ASN A 17 0.36 -12.50 13.44
C ASN A 17 1.63 -13.29 13.17
N LEU A 18 2.72 -12.94 13.86
CA LEU A 18 4.00 -13.64 13.76
C LEU A 18 3.93 -15.08 14.27
N GLU A 19 3.03 -15.34 15.22
CA GLU A 19 2.82 -16.65 15.85
C GLU A 19 2.22 -17.67 14.88
N ASP A 20 1.57 -17.19 13.82
CA ASP A 20 0.96 -18.03 12.78
C ASP A 20 1.99 -18.39 11.65
N ASP A 21 3.26 -18.00 11.81
CA ASP A 21 4.29 -18.21 10.79
C ASP A 21 4.83 -19.64 10.78
N LEU A 22 4.25 -20.48 9.94
CA LEU A 22 4.67 -21.87 9.74
C LEU A 22 5.86 -22.03 8.77
N LEU A 23 6.26 -20.96 8.08
CA LEU A 23 7.28 -21.00 7.03
C LEU A 23 8.60 -20.31 7.44
N SER A 24 8.75 -19.96 8.72
CA SER A 24 9.95 -19.31 9.29
C SER A 24 10.36 -18.03 8.53
N ARG A 25 9.38 -17.21 8.14
CA ARG A 25 9.60 -15.94 7.43
C ARG A 25 9.56 -14.72 8.34
N ALA A 26 9.33 -14.92 9.63
CA ALA A 26 9.26 -13.85 10.62
C ALA A 26 10.56 -13.04 10.67
N ASP A 27 11.73 -13.69 10.61
CA ASP A 27 13.03 -13.01 10.61
C ASP A 27 13.23 -12.15 9.36
N PHE A 28 12.88 -12.66 8.19
CA PHE A 28 12.90 -11.85 6.96
C PHE A 28 12.00 -10.63 7.06
N SER A 29 10.77 -10.81 7.57
CA SER A 29 9.80 -9.73 7.74
C SER A 29 10.27 -8.70 8.77
N LYS A 30 10.96 -9.13 9.81
CA LYS A 30 11.58 -8.25 10.81
C LYS A 30 12.71 -7.43 10.18
N ASN A 31 13.64 -8.08 9.50
CA ASN A 31 14.75 -7.40 8.82
C ASN A 31 14.26 -6.38 7.80
N LEU A 32 13.22 -6.71 7.04
CA LEU A 32 12.58 -5.78 6.11
C LEU A 32 11.96 -4.59 6.84
N SER A 33 11.25 -4.83 7.95
CA SER A 33 10.70 -3.77 8.81
C SER A 33 11.78 -2.86 9.38
N ASP A 34 12.92 -3.43 9.77
CA ASP A 34 14.06 -2.71 10.30
C ASP A 34 14.72 -1.84 9.22
N ALA A 35 14.95 -2.40 8.03
CA ALA A 35 15.49 -1.67 6.89
C ALA A 35 14.62 -0.47 6.50
N ILE A 36 13.30 -0.66 6.38
CA ILE A 36 12.35 0.42 6.08
C ILE A 36 12.37 1.52 7.15
N SER A 37 12.45 1.12 8.42
CA SER A 37 12.36 2.08 9.53
C SER A 37 13.66 2.83 9.79
N GLN A 38 14.79 2.26 9.39
CA GLN A 38 16.12 2.87 9.52
C GLN A 38 16.45 3.76 8.32
N TRP A 39 15.66 3.72 7.26
CA TRP A 39 15.86 4.60 6.13
C TRP A 39 15.72 6.06 6.55
N LYS A 40 16.78 6.84 6.34
CA LYS A 40 16.86 8.26 6.67
C LYS A 40 17.32 9.10 5.46
N GLY A 41 17.26 8.52 4.25
CA GLY A 41 17.60 9.25 3.06
C GLY A 41 16.54 10.31 2.72
N ASP A 42 16.95 11.40 2.09
CA ASP A 42 16.04 12.44 1.59
C ASP A 42 15.25 11.97 0.37
N ASP A 43 15.71 10.91 -0.29
CA ASP A 43 15.07 10.32 -1.47
C ASP A 43 13.99 9.30 -1.09
N SER A 44 13.10 9.05 -2.04
CA SER A 44 12.09 8.00 -1.91
C SER A 44 12.72 6.61 -1.99
N LEU A 45 12.30 5.69 -1.11
CA LEU A 45 12.69 4.29 -1.15
C LEU A 45 11.56 3.45 -1.74
N VAL A 46 11.85 2.73 -2.83
CA VAL A 46 10.93 1.76 -3.43
C VAL A 46 11.44 0.35 -3.15
N ILE A 47 10.60 -0.46 -2.51
CA ILE A 47 10.90 -1.87 -2.24
C ILE A 47 9.85 -2.72 -2.94
N ALA A 48 10.28 -3.65 -3.80
CA ALA A 48 9.40 -4.58 -4.48
C ALA A 48 9.57 -6.00 -3.93
N LEU A 49 8.46 -6.62 -3.50
CA LEU A 49 8.41 -8.00 -3.06
C LEU A 49 7.88 -8.89 -4.18
N TYR A 50 8.77 -9.65 -4.79
CA TYR A 50 8.45 -10.56 -5.89
C TYR A 50 8.26 -12.00 -5.40
N GLY A 51 7.51 -12.77 -6.17
CA GLY A 51 7.27 -14.20 -5.93
C GLY A 51 6.04 -14.67 -6.68
N GLU A 52 5.91 -15.97 -6.85
CA GLU A 52 4.78 -16.61 -7.49
C GLU A 52 3.46 -16.36 -6.74
N TRP A 53 2.35 -16.63 -7.41
CA TRP A 53 1.04 -16.63 -6.74
C TRP A 53 1.04 -17.67 -5.61
N GLY A 54 0.48 -17.35 -4.47
CA GLY A 54 0.50 -18.25 -3.30
C GLY A 54 1.82 -18.25 -2.49
N ALA A 55 2.89 -17.59 -2.95
CA ALA A 55 4.19 -17.56 -2.26
C ALA A 55 4.19 -16.84 -0.89
N GLY A 56 3.05 -16.40 -0.39
CA GLY A 56 2.93 -15.76 0.93
C GLY A 56 3.39 -14.29 1.00
N LYS A 57 3.46 -13.58 -0.14
CA LYS A 57 3.84 -12.16 -0.16
C LYS A 57 2.99 -11.28 0.77
N SER A 58 1.68 -11.50 0.77
CA SER A 58 0.75 -10.76 1.65
C SER A 58 0.99 -11.06 3.13
N SER A 59 1.39 -12.29 3.46
CA SER A 59 1.77 -12.68 4.83
C SER A 59 3.05 -11.96 5.27
N ILE A 60 4.06 -11.92 4.41
CA ILE A 60 5.31 -11.16 4.66
C ILE A 60 4.99 -9.68 4.87
N LYS A 61 4.17 -9.07 4.00
CA LYS A 61 3.72 -7.68 4.15
C LYS A 61 3.07 -7.46 5.52
N ASN A 62 2.12 -8.32 5.91
CA ASN A 62 1.40 -8.19 7.17
C ASN A 62 2.34 -8.29 8.39
N MET A 63 3.25 -9.26 8.40
CA MET A 63 4.25 -9.43 9.45
C MET A 63 5.20 -8.23 9.53
N THR A 64 5.65 -7.70 8.39
CA THR A 64 6.48 -6.49 8.31
C THR A 64 5.77 -5.30 8.94
N LEU A 65 4.50 -5.09 8.61
CA LEU A 65 3.67 -4.01 9.17
C LEU A 65 3.39 -4.19 10.67
N THR A 66 3.21 -5.42 11.12
CA THR A 66 3.01 -5.74 12.55
C THR A 66 4.28 -5.40 13.35
N ASN A 67 5.46 -5.75 12.86
CA ASN A 67 6.73 -5.39 13.48
C ASN A 67 6.94 -3.87 13.55
N LYS A 68 6.50 -3.14 12.51
CA LYS A 68 6.59 -1.68 12.44
C LYS A 68 5.71 -1.00 13.49
N LYS A 69 4.49 -1.51 13.72
CA LYS A 69 3.53 -0.97 14.70
C LYS A 69 3.97 -1.10 16.15
N LYS A 70 4.88 -2.02 16.46
CA LYS A 70 5.42 -2.23 17.82
C LYS A 70 6.47 -1.19 18.25
N ARG A 71 6.81 -0.21 17.41
CA ARG A 71 7.80 0.83 17.70
C ARG A 71 7.17 2.04 18.38
N GLU A 72 7.96 2.80 19.13
CA GLU A 72 7.51 4.00 19.86
C GLU A 72 6.91 5.07 18.93
N ASN A 73 7.50 5.28 17.74
CA ASN A 73 7.03 6.22 16.72
C ASN A 73 6.82 5.51 15.40
N PRO A 74 5.72 4.78 15.22
CA PRO A 74 5.47 4.07 13.97
C PRO A 74 5.16 5.07 12.86
N PRO A 75 5.78 4.93 11.67
CA PRO A 75 5.42 5.77 10.54
C PRO A 75 4.01 5.48 10.07
N THR A 76 3.35 6.49 9.52
CA THR A 76 2.04 6.35 8.89
C THR A 76 2.11 5.34 7.74
N VAL A 77 1.19 4.40 7.74
CA VAL A 77 1.06 3.36 6.72
C VAL A 77 -0.22 3.59 5.95
N ILE A 78 -0.10 3.66 4.63
CA ILE A 78 -1.23 3.74 3.71
C ILE A 78 -1.24 2.44 2.92
N GLU A 79 -2.30 1.65 3.08
CA GLU A 79 -2.50 0.44 2.29
C GLU A 79 -3.40 0.76 1.11
N PHE A 80 -2.91 0.51 -0.10
CA PHE A 80 -3.65 0.76 -1.32
C PHE A 80 -3.59 -0.46 -2.24
N SER A 81 -4.75 -0.93 -2.69
CA SER A 81 -4.91 -2.06 -3.60
C SER A 81 -5.46 -1.58 -4.94
N PRO A 82 -4.62 -1.39 -5.97
CA PRO A 82 -5.07 -0.90 -7.27
C PRO A 82 -6.14 -1.78 -7.92
N TRP A 83 -6.13 -3.08 -7.63
CA TRP A 83 -7.06 -4.05 -8.21
C TRP A 83 -8.52 -3.77 -7.86
N GLU A 84 -8.78 -3.22 -6.67
CA GLU A 84 -10.14 -2.89 -6.22
C GLU A 84 -10.76 -1.75 -7.03
N TRP A 85 -9.93 -0.93 -7.68
CA TRP A 85 -10.34 0.28 -8.39
C TRP A 85 -10.14 0.22 -9.91
N SER A 86 -9.47 -0.84 -10.41
CA SER A 86 -9.08 -0.95 -11.83
C SER A 86 -10.28 -0.94 -12.78
N ALA A 87 -11.41 -1.55 -12.37
CA ALA A 87 -12.63 -1.61 -13.19
C ALA A 87 -13.35 -0.25 -13.33
N GLN A 88 -13.00 0.74 -12.53
CA GLN A 88 -13.72 2.03 -12.45
C GLN A 88 -12.97 3.21 -13.07
N ASP A 89 -11.81 3.00 -13.68
CA ASP A 89 -10.92 4.07 -14.17
C ASP A 89 -10.62 5.16 -13.12
N LYS A 90 -10.73 4.82 -11.82
CA LYS A 90 -10.60 5.75 -10.69
C LYS A 90 -9.40 5.50 -9.80
N ILE A 91 -8.43 4.73 -10.27
CA ILE A 91 -7.26 4.34 -9.46
C ILE A 91 -6.55 5.56 -8.88
N VAL A 92 -6.34 6.58 -9.70
CA VAL A 92 -5.61 7.79 -9.31
C VAL A 92 -6.39 8.56 -8.24
N GLN A 93 -7.68 8.77 -8.47
CA GLN A 93 -8.54 9.45 -7.48
C GLN A 93 -8.57 8.67 -6.16
N ALA A 94 -8.81 7.36 -6.22
CA ALA A 94 -8.86 6.51 -5.04
C ALA A 94 -7.54 6.52 -4.25
N PHE A 95 -6.39 6.55 -4.94
CA PHE A 95 -5.09 6.68 -4.29
C PHE A 95 -4.98 8.00 -3.51
N PHE A 96 -5.28 9.12 -4.13
CA PHE A 96 -5.19 10.43 -3.47
C PHE A 96 -6.22 10.60 -2.35
N ASP A 97 -7.40 10.01 -2.49
CA ASP A 97 -8.41 9.99 -1.43
C ASP A 97 -7.93 9.19 -0.22
N GLU A 98 -7.27 8.04 -0.45
CA GLU A 98 -6.72 7.23 0.64
C GLU A 98 -5.54 7.92 1.34
N VAL A 99 -4.66 8.56 0.58
CA VAL A 99 -3.58 9.41 1.12
C VAL A 99 -4.18 10.54 1.96
N SER A 100 -5.15 11.27 1.42
CA SER A 100 -5.83 12.38 2.10
C SER A 100 -6.46 11.93 3.42
N LYS A 101 -7.21 10.82 3.43
CA LYS A 101 -7.81 10.26 4.65
C LYS A 101 -6.77 9.86 5.69
N SER A 102 -5.64 9.33 5.25
CA SER A 102 -4.59 8.85 6.16
C SER A 102 -3.84 10.00 6.82
N ILE A 103 -3.65 11.12 6.11
CA ILE A 103 -2.97 12.32 6.62
C ILE A 103 -3.95 13.18 7.43
N GLY A 104 -5.17 13.36 6.95
CA GLY A 104 -6.19 14.25 7.55
C GLY A 104 -7.01 13.63 8.67
N ARG A 105 -6.42 12.79 9.53
CA ARG A 105 -7.12 12.23 10.70
C ARG A 105 -7.53 13.32 11.68
N LYS A 106 -8.50 13.04 12.55
CA LYS A 106 -9.07 14.03 13.49
C LYS A 106 -8.07 14.62 14.46
N ASP A 107 -6.99 13.90 14.75
CA ASP A 107 -5.88 14.27 15.63
C ASP A 107 -4.68 14.88 14.88
N SER A 108 -4.81 15.09 13.59
CA SER A 108 -3.77 15.66 12.74
C SER A 108 -3.59 17.15 12.97
N SER A 109 -2.37 17.62 12.73
CA SER A 109 -2.07 19.06 12.78
C SER A 109 -2.86 19.86 11.73
N LYS A 110 -2.93 21.19 11.88
CA LYS A 110 -3.57 22.06 10.87
C LYS A 110 -2.86 21.98 9.52
N GLU A 111 -1.55 21.80 9.55
CA GLU A 111 -0.70 21.62 8.37
C GLU A 111 -1.05 20.32 7.65
N ASP A 112 -1.20 19.20 8.37
CA ASP A 112 -1.60 17.92 7.82
C ASP A 112 -2.99 17.98 7.20
N GLN A 113 -3.93 18.66 7.84
CA GLN A 113 -5.28 18.86 7.30
C GLN A 113 -5.28 19.68 6.00
N LYS A 114 -4.43 20.72 5.90
CA LYS A 114 -4.25 21.47 4.65
C LYS A 114 -3.66 20.58 3.56
N LEU A 115 -2.63 19.79 3.90
CA LEU A 115 -2.01 18.86 2.97
C LEU A 115 -3.00 17.80 2.48
N ALA A 116 -3.81 17.23 3.37
CA ALA A 116 -4.86 16.29 3.03
C ALA A 116 -5.86 16.89 2.02
N ASN A 117 -6.28 18.14 2.24
CA ASN A 117 -7.17 18.84 1.32
C ASN A 117 -6.54 19.08 -0.06
N ILE A 118 -5.23 19.36 -0.11
CA ILE A 118 -4.49 19.49 -1.37
C ILE A 118 -4.49 18.17 -2.13
N PHE A 119 -4.19 17.04 -1.48
CA PHE A 119 -4.21 15.73 -2.12
C PHE A 119 -5.58 15.35 -2.64
N SER A 120 -6.65 15.58 -1.86
CA SER A 120 -8.02 15.32 -2.30
C SER A 120 -8.39 16.14 -3.53
N LYS A 121 -8.09 17.45 -3.56
CA LYS A 121 -8.31 18.30 -4.72
C LYS A 121 -7.53 17.83 -5.93
N TYR A 122 -6.26 17.43 -5.74
CA TYR A 122 -5.42 16.95 -6.83
C TYR A 122 -5.97 15.66 -7.45
N GLY A 123 -6.43 14.71 -6.64
CA GLY A 123 -7.10 13.50 -7.11
C GLY A 123 -8.35 13.80 -7.94
N ASN A 124 -9.18 14.73 -7.48
CA ASN A 124 -10.38 15.16 -8.20
C ASN A 124 -10.05 15.82 -9.55
N HIS A 125 -9.06 16.71 -9.60
CA HIS A 125 -8.63 17.35 -10.85
C HIS A 125 -8.09 16.34 -11.86
N LEU A 126 -7.28 15.38 -11.44
CA LEU A 126 -6.76 14.34 -12.33
C LEU A 126 -7.89 13.43 -12.86
N SER A 127 -8.82 13.06 -12.02
CA SER A 127 -10.00 12.27 -12.44
C SER A 127 -10.87 13.03 -13.45
N THR A 128 -11.09 14.32 -13.23
CA THR A 128 -11.86 15.17 -14.15
C THR A 128 -11.13 15.31 -15.49
N ALA A 129 -9.82 15.58 -15.48
CA ALA A 129 -9.02 15.69 -16.70
C ALA A 129 -9.06 14.39 -17.51
N HIS A 130 -8.93 13.23 -16.85
CA HIS A 130 -9.06 11.91 -17.49
C HIS A 130 -10.44 11.74 -18.16
N THR A 131 -11.52 12.12 -17.48
CA THR A 131 -12.88 11.99 -18.01
C THR A 131 -13.09 12.87 -19.25
N ILE A 132 -12.57 14.11 -19.25
CA ILE A 132 -12.65 15.03 -20.39
C ILE A 132 -11.88 14.47 -21.58
N LEU A 133 -10.66 13.98 -21.36
CA LEU A 133 -9.81 13.40 -22.41
C LEU A 133 -10.44 12.15 -23.03
N LYS A 134 -11.04 11.29 -22.22
CA LYS A 134 -11.74 10.10 -22.67
C LYS A 134 -13.00 10.44 -23.48
N GLY A 135 -13.75 11.47 -23.07
CA GLY A 135 -14.92 11.98 -23.78
C GLY A 135 -14.59 12.65 -25.11
N ALA A 136 -13.39 13.23 -25.25
CA ALA A 136 -12.89 13.84 -26.47
C ALA A 136 -12.24 12.86 -27.46
N ASN A 137 -12.28 11.55 -27.21
CA ASN A 137 -11.60 10.50 -28.01
C ASN A 137 -10.10 10.72 -28.19
N LEU A 138 -9.47 11.53 -27.33
CA LEU A 138 -8.04 11.75 -27.30
C LEU A 138 -7.39 10.60 -26.50
N SER A 139 -6.85 9.61 -27.21
CA SER A 139 -5.99 8.59 -26.60
C SER A 139 -4.66 9.24 -26.21
N VAL A 140 -4.58 9.74 -25.00
CA VAL A 140 -3.30 10.18 -24.43
C VAL A 140 -2.64 8.97 -23.80
N PRO A 141 -1.42 8.58 -24.21
CA PRO A 141 -0.63 7.61 -23.48
C PRO A 141 -0.26 8.22 -22.13
N LEU A 142 -1.07 7.90 -21.11
CA LEU A 142 -0.89 8.37 -19.74
C LEU A 142 0.41 7.79 -19.17
N LEU A 143 1.30 8.65 -18.75
CA LEU A 143 2.42 8.40 -17.83
C LEU A 143 3.74 7.84 -18.36
N THR A 144 3.90 7.51 -19.63
CA THR A 144 5.24 7.07 -20.12
C THR A 144 6.16 8.19 -20.60
N THR A 145 5.64 9.38 -20.85
CA THR A 145 6.43 10.48 -21.41
C THR A 145 6.97 11.48 -20.39
N ALA A 146 6.46 11.52 -19.18
CA ALA A 146 6.89 12.50 -18.17
C ALA A 146 8.20 12.14 -17.44
N ILE A 147 8.70 10.91 -17.60
CA ILE A 147 9.91 10.44 -16.90
C ILE A 147 11.17 10.53 -17.76
N LEU A 148 11.04 10.80 -19.08
CA LEU A 148 12.18 10.77 -20.02
C LEU A 148 12.69 12.14 -20.47
N SER A 149 12.19 13.25 -19.92
CA SER A 149 12.61 14.59 -20.37
C SER A 149 13.36 15.45 -19.34
N THR A 150 13.88 14.85 -18.26
CA THR A 150 14.86 15.51 -17.38
C THR A 150 16.09 14.63 -17.25
N GLY A 151 16.89 14.62 -18.30
CA GLY A 151 18.29 14.18 -18.31
C GLY A 151 19.16 15.40 -18.51
#